data_cdbc59286ae2d093905bbb508696262c
#
_entry.id   cdbc59286ae2d093905bbb508696262c
#
_cell.length_a   1.000
_cell.length_b   1.000
_cell.length_c   1.000
_cell.angle_alpha   90.00
_cell.angle_beta   90.00
_cell.angle_gamma   90.00
#
_symmetry.space_group_name_H-M   'P 1'
#
loop_
_entity.id
_entity.type
_entity.pdbx_description
1 polymer ?
#
loop_
_entity_poly.entity_id
_entity_poly.type
_entity_poly.pdbx_seq_one_letter_code
_entity_poly.pdbx_strand_id
1 'polypeptide(L)'
;MYLRLASKQSLNKNNNMRLFFSCFLLLSIFNVFSQETTTLENTSKVKIDSLYREDQFYFGFTYNTLTNKPEGLSQSKLSTGFSLGFLRDMPINKNRTVAIASGIGFSYNNYNQNLAIYKSDQAPTYSIIDPETSFNKNKFSQVLVEVPIEFRWRTSTYESHKFWRIYGGFKLSYLIHDRSIFEDAQGKIIVTSNKDFNKLLYGTYISAGYNTINVYAYYGLNSLFKSAKIEGEPIAMKSLNIGIIFYIL
;
A
#
# COMPACT_ATOMS: atom_id res chain seq x y z
N MET A 1 12.87 -41.87 21.12
CA MET A 1 12.33 -41.18 19.94
C MET A 1 11.97 -39.71 20.18
N TYR A 2 11.52 -39.31 21.36
CA TYR A 2 11.15 -37.93 21.72
C TYR A 2 12.31 -36.93 21.84
N LEU A 3 13.51 -37.36 22.20
CA LEU A 3 14.70 -36.49 22.36
C LEU A 3 15.29 -35.98 21.03
N ARG A 4 15.03 -36.62 19.89
CA ARG A 4 15.49 -36.17 18.56
C ARG A 4 14.61 -35.07 17.93
N LEU A 5 13.37 -34.95 18.33
CA LEU A 5 12.45 -33.92 17.82
C LEU A 5 12.65 -32.57 18.52
N ALA A 6 12.97 -32.59 19.81
CA ALA A 6 13.24 -31.37 20.57
C ALA A 6 14.54 -30.66 20.12
N SER A 7 15.56 -31.42 19.73
CA SER A 7 16.82 -30.84 19.25
C SER A 7 16.71 -30.19 17.86
N LYS A 8 15.85 -30.69 16.99
CA LYS A 8 15.59 -30.08 15.66
C LYS A 8 14.79 -28.78 15.72
N GLN A 9 13.88 -28.64 16.70
CA GLN A 9 13.13 -27.39 16.89
C GLN A 9 14.00 -26.27 17.50
N SER A 10 14.93 -26.62 18.40
CA SER A 10 15.83 -25.62 18.98
C SER A 10 16.88 -25.11 17.99
N LEU A 11 17.37 -25.97 17.09
CA LEU A 11 18.31 -25.60 16.03
C LEU A 11 17.68 -24.68 14.97
N ASN A 12 16.40 -24.87 14.66
CA ASN A 12 15.70 -24.03 13.67
C ASN A 12 15.38 -22.63 14.23
N LYS A 13 15.08 -22.52 15.53
CA LYS A 13 14.82 -21.24 16.20
C LYS A 13 16.10 -20.38 16.29
N ASN A 14 17.27 -21.01 16.53
CA ASN A 14 18.55 -20.32 16.57
C ASN A 14 19.02 -19.82 15.19
N ASN A 15 18.74 -20.56 14.12
CA ASN A 15 19.10 -20.14 12.77
C ASN A 15 18.28 -18.94 12.30
N ASN A 16 16.99 -18.88 12.60
CA ASN A 16 16.14 -17.74 12.27
C ASN A 16 16.55 -16.47 13.04
N MET A 17 16.98 -16.63 14.29
CA MET A 17 17.46 -15.52 15.12
C MET A 17 18.83 -14.99 14.62
N ARG A 18 19.71 -15.87 14.15
CA ARG A 18 21.01 -15.49 13.54
C ARG A 18 20.82 -14.77 12.20
N LEU A 19 19.86 -15.21 11.38
CA LEU A 19 19.49 -14.55 10.11
C LEU A 19 18.94 -13.14 10.38
N PHE A 20 18.10 -12.99 11.40
CA PHE A 20 17.52 -11.68 11.78
C PHE A 20 18.62 -10.71 12.28
N PHE A 21 19.55 -11.18 13.10
CA PHE A 21 20.70 -10.39 13.54
C PHE A 21 21.66 -10.05 12.40
N SER A 22 21.86 -10.95 11.44
CA SER A 22 22.70 -10.71 10.26
C SER A 22 22.09 -9.66 9.33
N CYS A 23 20.78 -9.69 9.10
CA CYS A 23 20.08 -8.66 8.33
C CYS A 23 20.07 -7.29 9.04
N PHE A 24 19.95 -7.28 10.37
CA PHE A 24 20.02 -6.05 11.16
C PHE A 24 21.42 -5.43 11.14
N LEU A 25 22.46 -6.26 11.18
CA LEU A 25 23.86 -5.82 11.09
C LEU A 25 24.20 -5.26 9.70
N LEU A 26 23.64 -5.84 8.63
CA LEU A 26 23.80 -5.33 7.25
C LEU A 26 23.12 -3.97 7.06
N LEU A 27 21.96 -3.73 7.69
CA LEU A 27 21.28 -2.44 7.66
C LEU A 27 22.03 -1.33 8.42
N SER A 28 22.82 -1.67 9.44
CA SER A 28 23.62 -0.70 10.20
C SER A 28 24.89 -0.24 9.48
N ILE A 29 25.39 -0.97 8.49
CA ILE A 29 26.60 -0.63 7.73
C ILE A 29 26.35 0.56 6.77
N PHE A 30 25.10 0.80 6.36
CA PHE A 30 24.77 1.92 5.46
C PHE A 30 24.85 3.31 6.10
N ASN A 31 24.96 3.41 7.43
CA ASN A 31 25.05 4.70 8.12
C ASN A 31 26.50 5.23 8.30
N VAL A 32 27.52 4.48 7.90
CA VAL A 32 28.93 4.84 8.16
C VAL A 32 29.54 5.75 7.06
N PHE A 33 28.88 5.92 5.92
CA PHE A 33 29.40 6.71 4.80
C PHE A 33 28.90 8.16 4.74
N SER A 34 28.20 8.66 5.76
CA SER A 34 27.74 10.05 5.83
C SER A 34 28.56 10.88 6.83
N GLN A 35 29.88 10.73 6.88
CA GLN A 35 30.73 11.71 7.53
C GLN A 35 31.34 12.61 6.45
N GLU A 36 30.72 13.75 6.21
CA GLU A 36 31.34 14.86 5.51
C GLU A 36 32.59 15.31 6.27
N THR A 37 33.74 15.12 5.65
CA THR A 37 34.98 15.79 6.03
C THR A 37 34.80 17.27 5.74
N THR A 38 34.62 18.07 6.77
CA THR A 38 34.71 19.55 6.70
C THR A 38 36.13 19.90 6.34
N THR A 39 36.44 20.07 5.05
CA THR A 39 37.59 20.80 4.57
C THR A 39 37.16 22.25 4.42
N LEU A 40 37.76 23.09 5.24
CA LEU A 40 37.70 24.55 5.15
C LEU A 40 38.24 25.06 3.80
N GLU A 41 37.49 26.03 3.25
CA GLU A 41 37.86 27.00 2.26
C GLU A 41 38.06 26.59 0.80
N ASN A 42 36.99 26.86 0.07
CA ASN A 42 37.11 27.81 -1.08
C ASN A 42 35.70 28.29 -1.40
N THR A 43 35.45 29.57 -1.26
CA THR A 43 34.25 30.28 -1.70
C THR A 43 34.13 30.25 -3.23
N SER A 44 34.04 29.06 -3.81
CA SER A 44 33.46 28.88 -5.12
C SER A 44 31.97 29.12 -4.96
N LYS A 45 31.42 30.16 -5.61
CA LYS A 45 29.98 30.36 -5.75
C LYS A 45 29.39 29.04 -6.18
N VAL A 46 28.77 28.34 -5.24
CA VAL A 46 28.01 27.09 -5.53
C VAL A 46 27.03 27.47 -6.62
N LYS A 47 27.23 26.95 -7.81
CA LYS A 47 26.33 27.17 -8.94
C LYS A 47 25.00 26.56 -8.56
N ILE A 48 24.07 27.43 -8.15
CA ILE A 48 22.72 27.03 -7.73
C ILE A 48 22.07 26.30 -8.89
N ASP A 49 21.73 25.03 -8.72
CA ASP A 49 20.99 24.26 -9.70
C ASP A 49 19.51 24.68 -9.67
N SER A 50 19.19 25.71 -10.47
CA SER A 50 17.80 26.15 -10.66
C SER A 50 16.93 25.13 -11.38
N LEU A 51 17.51 24.04 -11.89
CA LEU A 51 16.83 22.97 -12.61
C LEU A 51 16.57 21.74 -11.74
N TYR A 52 16.53 21.89 -10.41
CA TYR A 52 16.29 20.81 -9.47
C TYR A 52 14.97 20.07 -9.72
N ARG A 53 14.92 18.80 -9.38
CA ARG A 53 13.75 17.91 -9.40
C ARG A 53 13.55 17.28 -8.05
N GLU A 54 12.28 16.97 -7.72
CA GLU A 54 11.88 16.33 -6.48
C GLU A 54 11.47 14.87 -6.79
N ASP A 55 12.41 14.09 -7.36
CA ASP A 55 12.20 12.65 -7.52
C ASP A 55 12.03 12.02 -6.13
N GLN A 56 11.02 11.19 -5.91
CA GLN A 56 10.64 10.78 -4.56
C GLN A 56 10.35 9.29 -4.46
N PHE A 57 10.84 8.67 -3.39
CA PHE A 57 10.27 7.46 -2.88
C PHE A 57 9.06 7.80 -2.00
N TYR A 58 8.03 6.97 -2.05
CA TYR A 58 6.89 7.13 -1.15
C TYR A 58 6.59 5.85 -0.38
N PHE A 59 6.08 6.03 0.85
CA PHE A 59 5.55 4.98 1.72
C PHE A 59 4.22 5.44 2.27
N GLY A 60 3.19 4.62 2.13
CA GLY A 60 1.84 4.95 2.58
C GLY A 60 1.29 3.92 3.54
N PHE A 61 0.57 4.40 4.55
CA PHE A 61 -0.24 3.61 5.47
C PHE A 61 -1.67 4.11 5.42
N THR A 62 -2.62 3.23 5.17
CA THR A 62 -4.02 3.61 5.06
C THR A 62 -4.93 2.74 5.91
N TYR A 63 -6.00 3.32 6.37
CA TYR A 63 -7.20 2.64 6.77
C TYR A 63 -8.07 2.47 5.51
N ASN A 64 -8.44 1.22 5.23
CA ASN A 64 -9.17 0.86 4.03
C ASN A 64 -10.63 0.63 4.36
N THR A 65 -11.52 1.34 3.71
CA THR A 65 -12.95 1.13 3.79
C THR A 65 -13.55 0.81 2.43
N LEU A 66 -14.71 0.20 2.43
CA LEU A 66 -15.47 -0.16 1.23
C LEU A 66 -16.68 0.76 1.09
N THR A 67 -16.91 1.26 -0.09
CA THR A 67 -18.12 2.00 -0.48
C THR A 67 -18.96 1.14 -1.42
N ASN A 68 -20.22 1.53 -1.70
CA ASN A 68 -21.17 0.78 -2.51
C ASN A 68 -21.30 -0.68 -2.04
N LYS A 69 -21.44 -0.85 -0.72
CA LYS A 69 -21.55 -2.16 -0.09
C LYS A 69 -22.94 -2.75 -0.36
N PRO A 70 -23.04 -4.08 -0.61
CA PRO A 70 -24.31 -4.79 -0.54
C PRO A 70 -25.00 -4.57 0.82
N GLU A 71 -26.32 -4.73 0.86
CA GLU A 71 -27.09 -4.68 2.10
C GLU A 71 -26.56 -5.73 3.11
N GLY A 72 -26.49 -5.36 4.39
CA GLY A 72 -25.96 -6.24 5.45
C GLY A 72 -24.43 -6.33 5.52
N LEU A 73 -23.68 -5.80 4.53
CA LEU A 73 -22.23 -5.84 4.58
C LEU A 73 -21.66 -4.81 5.57
N SER A 74 -20.86 -5.28 6.50
CA SER A 74 -20.21 -4.50 7.55
C SER A 74 -18.70 -4.73 7.59
N GLN A 75 -17.97 -3.72 8.05
CA GLN A 75 -16.53 -3.78 8.35
C GLN A 75 -16.34 -3.46 9.84
N SER A 76 -16.17 -4.48 10.66
CA SER A 76 -16.07 -4.35 12.13
C SER A 76 -14.64 -4.37 12.65
N LYS A 77 -13.66 -4.79 11.83
CA LYS A 77 -12.25 -4.90 12.21
C LYS A 77 -11.39 -3.97 11.37
N LEU A 78 -10.23 -3.59 11.92
CA LEU A 78 -9.25 -2.71 11.26
C LEU A 78 -8.81 -3.30 9.92
N SER A 79 -9.05 -2.55 8.86
CA SER A 79 -8.62 -2.87 7.50
C SER A 79 -7.49 -1.91 7.13
N THR A 80 -6.33 -2.44 6.78
CA THR A 80 -5.11 -1.65 6.57
C THR A 80 -4.57 -1.81 5.17
N GLY A 81 -3.93 -0.75 4.67
CA GLY A 81 -3.19 -0.74 3.44
C GLY A 81 -1.75 -0.27 3.64
N PHE A 82 -0.87 -0.78 2.82
CA PHE A 82 0.52 -0.35 2.71
C PHE A 82 0.82 -0.09 1.25
N SER A 83 1.53 0.97 0.98
CA SER A 83 2.00 1.27 -0.37
C SER A 83 3.43 1.78 -0.34
N LEU A 84 4.18 1.47 -1.39
CA LEU A 84 5.52 1.99 -1.59
C LEU A 84 5.79 2.12 -3.09
N GLY A 85 6.65 3.05 -3.46
CA GLY A 85 7.02 3.24 -4.85
C GLY A 85 7.96 4.40 -5.06
N PHE A 86 8.22 4.66 -6.32
CA PHE A 86 9.07 5.74 -6.80
C PHE A 86 8.30 6.58 -7.81
N LEU A 87 8.47 7.90 -7.70
CA LEU A 87 7.86 8.90 -8.57
C LEU A 87 8.94 9.81 -9.14
N ARG A 88 8.98 9.89 -10.45
CA ARG A 88 9.83 10.84 -11.16
C ARG A 88 9.10 12.15 -11.36
N ASP A 89 9.73 13.22 -10.92
CA ASP A 89 9.21 14.58 -10.97
C ASP A 89 9.57 15.28 -12.27
N MET A 90 8.60 15.90 -12.90
CA MET A 90 8.76 16.67 -14.14
C MET A 90 8.18 18.07 -13.93
N PRO A 91 8.96 19.04 -13.42
CA PRO A 91 8.51 20.41 -13.25
C PRO A 91 8.10 21.05 -14.57
N ILE A 92 6.96 21.74 -14.58
CA ILE A 92 6.38 22.36 -15.77
C ILE A 92 6.46 23.89 -15.76
N ASN A 93 6.83 24.50 -14.63
CA ASN A 93 7.03 25.95 -14.53
C ASN A 93 8.47 26.31 -14.15
N LYS A 94 8.87 27.56 -14.45
CA LYS A 94 10.23 28.08 -14.19
C LYS A 94 10.61 28.02 -12.70
N ASN A 95 9.67 28.30 -11.82
CA ASN A 95 9.88 28.30 -10.36
C ASN A 95 9.85 26.90 -9.73
N ARG A 96 9.64 25.83 -10.53
CA ARG A 96 9.59 24.45 -10.07
C ARG A 96 8.52 24.15 -9.01
N THR A 97 7.56 25.04 -8.82
CA THR A 97 6.47 24.90 -7.85
C THR A 97 5.31 24.05 -8.35
N VAL A 98 5.23 23.87 -9.67
CA VAL A 98 4.23 23.01 -10.33
C VAL A 98 4.93 21.94 -11.15
N ALA A 99 4.51 20.69 -10.99
CA ALA A 99 5.09 19.55 -11.69
C ALA A 99 4.02 18.51 -12.03
N ILE A 100 4.36 17.66 -12.99
CA ILE A 100 3.68 16.37 -13.21
C ILE A 100 4.67 15.31 -12.75
N ALA A 101 4.17 14.27 -12.06
CA ALA A 101 4.99 13.13 -11.71
C ALA A 101 4.32 11.83 -12.14
N SER A 102 5.13 10.85 -12.51
CA SER A 102 4.69 9.50 -12.78
C SER A 102 5.74 8.50 -12.32
N GLY A 103 5.33 7.28 -12.06
CA GLY A 103 6.23 6.28 -11.55
C GLY A 103 5.62 4.90 -11.46
N ILE A 104 6.21 4.10 -10.60
CA ILE A 104 5.76 2.74 -10.32
C ILE A 104 5.73 2.49 -8.83
N GLY A 105 4.76 1.73 -8.38
CA GLY A 105 4.64 1.33 -6.98
C GLY A 105 3.98 -0.02 -6.80
N PHE A 106 3.93 -0.42 -5.55
CA PHE A 106 3.26 -1.61 -5.08
C PHE A 106 2.36 -1.25 -3.92
N SER A 107 1.21 -1.91 -3.82
CA SER A 107 0.38 -1.82 -2.63
C SER A 107 -0.14 -3.18 -2.18
N TYR A 108 -0.31 -3.29 -0.88
CA TYR A 108 -1.01 -4.37 -0.21
C TYR A 108 -2.23 -3.79 0.50
N ASN A 109 -3.41 -4.23 0.12
CA ASN A 109 -4.66 -3.79 0.71
C ASN A 109 -5.36 -4.98 1.38
N ASN A 110 -5.77 -4.80 2.62
CA ASN A 110 -6.50 -5.78 3.40
C ASN A 110 -7.86 -5.20 3.81
N TYR A 111 -8.92 -6.00 3.64
CA TYR A 111 -10.30 -5.63 3.97
C TYR A 111 -10.90 -6.69 4.88
N ASN A 112 -11.11 -6.35 6.15
CA ASN A 112 -11.83 -7.17 7.12
C ASN A 112 -13.32 -6.80 7.06
N GLN A 113 -14.17 -7.78 6.79
CA GLN A 113 -15.59 -7.57 6.53
C GLN A 113 -16.35 -8.89 6.72
N ASN A 114 -17.69 -8.88 6.67
CA ASN A 114 -18.54 -10.07 6.85
C ASN A 114 -19.01 -10.73 5.55
N LEU A 115 -18.41 -10.42 4.37
CA LEU A 115 -18.63 -11.15 3.12
C LEU A 115 -17.77 -12.41 3.09
N ALA A 116 -18.35 -13.59 3.30
CA ALA A 116 -17.64 -14.85 3.14
C ALA A 116 -17.48 -15.20 1.66
N ILE A 117 -16.27 -15.67 1.30
CA ILE A 117 -15.92 -16.15 -0.03
C ILE A 117 -15.55 -17.61 0.09
N TYR A 118 -16.39 -18.48 -0.46
CA TYR A 118 -16.22 -19.93 -0.39
C TYR A 118 -15.64 -20.46 -1.69
N LYS A 119 -14.85 -21.52 -1.56
CA LYS A 119 -14.34 -22.26 -2.70
C LYS A 119 -15.42 -23.19 -3.22
N SER A 120 -15.66 -23.17 -4.52
CA SER A 120 -16.49 -24.13 -5.23
C SER A 120 -15.75 -24.69 -6.44
N ASP A 121 -16.19 -25.82 -6.99
CA ASP A 121 -15.54 -26.48 -8.13
C ASP A 121 -15.63 -25.65 -9.42
N GLN A 122 -16.66 -24.84 -9.57
CA GLN A 122 -16.88 -24.03 -10.78
C GLN A 122 -16.40 -22.58 -10.60
N ALA A 123 -16.93 -21.87 -9.61
CA ALA A 123 -16.59 -20.47 -9.31
C ALA A 123 -16.81 -20.21 -7.80
N PRO A 124 -16.08 -19.27 -7.20
CA PRO A 124 -16.31 -18.87 -5.81
C PRO A 124 -17.76 -18.44 -5.58
N THR A 125 -18.29 -18.78 -4.41
CA THR A 125 -19.62 -18.33 -3.97
C THR A 125 -19.47 -17.30 -2.85
N TYR A 126 -20.45 -16.42 -2.77
CA TYR A 126 -20.43 -15.24 -1.89
C TYR A 126 -21.67 -15.24 -1.02
N SER A 127 -21.51 -15.04 0.28
CA SER A 127 -22.63 -14.79 1.19
C SER A 127 -22.25 -13.80 2.27
N ILE A 128 -23.22 -13.02 2.73
CA ILE A 128 -23.05 -12.18 3.92
C ILE A 128 -23.25 -13.05 5.14
N ILE A 129 -22.28 -13.03 6.06
CA ILE A 129 -22.35 -13.78 7.32
C ILE A 129 -23.37 -13.08 8.22
N ASP A 130 -24.31 -13.85 8.71
CA ASP A 130 -25.31 -13.40 9.66
C ASP A 130 -24.64 -12.80 10.92
N PRO A 131 -25.09 -11.65 11.44
CA PRO A 131 -24.55 -11.04 12.65
C PRO A 131 -24.51 -11.96 13.89
N GLU A 132 -25.41 -12.93 13.98
CA GLU A 132 -25.46 -13.91 15.06
C GLU A 132 -24.44 -15.05 14.88
N THR A 133 -23.88 -15.21 13.68
CA THR A 133 -22.88 -16.24 13.39
C THR A 133 -21.49 -15.81 13.86
N SER A 134 -20.93 -16.55 14.81
CA SER A 134 -19.57 -16.29 15.29
C SER A 134 -18.52 -16.79 14.30
N PHE A 135 -17.56 -15.95 13.95
CA PHE A 135 -16.38 -16.33 13.16
C PHE A 135 -15.11 -15.67 13.71
N ASN A 136 -13.99 -16.37 13.58
CA ASN A 136 -12.69 -15.87 14.06
C ASN A 136 -12.10 -14.84 13.10
N LYS A 137 -12.20 -15.11 11.78
CA LYS A 137 -11.56 -14.29 10.76
C LYS A 137 -12.32 -14.34 9.43
N ASN A 138 -12.61 -13.18 8.89
CA ASN A 138 -13.08 -13.05 7.52
C ASN A 138 -12.50 -11.81 6.87
N LYS A 139 -11.71 -12.02 5.82
CA LYS A 139 -11.05 -10.92 5.11
C LYS A 139 -10.63 -11.32 3.71
N PHE A 140 -10.48 -10.35 2.84
CA PHE A 140 -9.69 -10.52 1.63
C PHE A 140 -8.54 -9.50 1.58
N SER A 141 -7.49 -9.87 0.88
CA SER A 141 -6.32 -9.03 0.65
C SER A 141 -5.91 -9.06 -0.82
N GLN A 142 -5.33 -7.96 -1.28
CA GLN A 142 -4.90 -7.75 -2.66
C GLN A 142 -3.50 -7.17 -2.68
N VAL A 143 -2.65 -7.68 -3.58
CA VAL A 143 -1.34 -7.11 -3.90
C VAL A 143 -1.44 -6.54 -5.31
N LEU A 144 -1.09 -5.26 -5.45
CA LEU A 144 -1.22 -4.52 -6.68
C LEU A 144 0.12 -3.94 -7.12
N VAL A 145 0.37 -3.92 -8.42
CA VAL A 145 1.36 -3.02 -9.04
C VAL A 145 0.62 -1.77 -9.47
N GLU A 146 1.19 -0.60 -9.21
CA GLU A 146 0.53 0.68 -9.42
C GLU A 146 1.36 1.60 -10.32
N VAL A 147 0.66 2.31 -11.19
CA VAL A 147 1.22 3.41 -11.99
C VAL A 147 0.47 4.68 -11.62
N PRO A 148 1.01 5.49 -10.70
CA PRO A 148 0.47 6.79 -10.36
C PRO A 148 0.86 7.85 -11.39
N ILE A 149 -0.04 8.80 -11.62
CA ILE A 149 0.18 10.03 -12.37
C ILE A 149 -0.32 11.17 -11.50
N GLU A 150 0.57 12.08 -11.09
CA GLU A 150 0.30 13.16 -10.15
C GLU A 150 0.45 14.52 -10.80
N PHE A 151 -0.48 15.41 -10.52
CA PHE A 151 -0.29 16.84 -10.61
C PHE A 151 0.16 17.35 -9.23
N ARG A 152 1.27 18.07 -9.19
CA ARG A 152 1.96 18.50 -7.99
C ARG A 152 1.99 20.01 -7.89
N TRP A 153 1.53 20.54 -6.76
CA TRP A 153 1.77 21.92 -6.35
C TRP A 153 2.55 21.91 -5.04
N ARG A 154 3.60 22.77 -5.00
CA ARG A 154 4.48 22.83 -3.83
C ARG A 154 5.11 24.23 -3.68
N THR A 155 5.49 24.56 -2.44
CA THR A 155 6.19 25.80 -2.12
C THR A 155 7.72 25.60 -2.00
N SER A 156 8.27 24.56 -2.64
CA SER A 156 9.70 24.24 -2.58
C SER A 156 10.55 25.30 -3.25
N THR A 157 11.77 25.48 -2.72
CA THR A 157 12.82 26.27 -3.32
C THR A 157 14.08 25.42 -3.45
N TYR A 158 15.04 25.83 -4.25
CA TYR A 158 16.33 25.14 -4.39
C TYR A 158 17.16 25.11 -3.08
N GLU A 159 16.83 25.99 -2.11
CA GLU A 159 17.51 26.09 -0.81
C GLU A 159 16.85 25.25 0.29
N SER A 160 15.58 24.90 0.14
CA SER A 160 14.82 24.24 1.20
C SER A 160 13.94 23.11 0.68
N HIS A 161 14.17 21.94 1.25
CA HIS A 161 13.31 20.76 1.05
C HIS A 161 12.14 20.69 2.05
N LYS A 162 12.01 21.68 2.96
CA LYS A 162 10.91 21.79 3.92
C LYS A 162 9.83 22.74 3.38
N PHE A 163 8.78 22.20 2.79
CA PHE A 163 7.75 22.97 2.11
C PHE A 163 6.37 22.34 2.22
N TRP A 164 5.34 23.14 1.98
CA TRP A 164 3.98 22.67 1.79
C TRP A 164 3.81 22.04 0.42
N ARG A 165 3.03 20.96 0.37
CA ARG A 165 2.67 20.29 -0.87
C ARG A 165 1.21 19.88 -0.91
N ILE A 166 0.62 19.95 -2.11
CA ILE A 166 -0.70 19.42 -2.43
C ILE A 166 -0.54 18.69 -3.76
N TYR A 167 -0.76 17.39 -3.74
CA TYR A 167 -0.64 16.53 -4.91
C TYR A 167 -1.99 15.88 -5.16
N GLY A 168 -2.46 15.91 -6.39
CA GLY A 168 -3.67 15.24 -6.83
C GLY A 168 -3.35 14.34 -8.01
N GLY A 169 -3.90 13.15 -8.05
CA GLY A 169 -3.52 12.21 -9.07
C GLY A 169 -4.55 11.17 -9.43
N PHE A 170 -4.23 10.47 -10.48
CA PHE A 170 -4.90 9.28 -10.95
C PHE A 170 -3.96 8.09 -10.81
N LYS A 171 -4.48 6.95 -10.39
CA LYS A 171 -3.71 5.74 -10.19
C LYS A 171 -4.34 4.59 -10.97
N LEU A 172 -3.53 3.94 -11.80
CA LEU A 172 -3.85 2.69 -12.45
C LEU A 172 -3.17 1.56 -11.70
N SER A 173 -3.91 0.50 -11.35
CA SER A 173 -3.40 -0.59 -10.53
C SER A 173 -3.75 -1.94 -11.15
N TYR A 174 -2.78 -2.84 -11.19
CA TYR A 174 -2.97 -4.20 -11.69
C TYR A 174 -2.88 -5.20 -10.54
N LEU A 175 -3.91 -6.02 -10.38
CA LEU A 175 -3.98 -7.05 -9.34
C LEU A 175 -3.10 -8.24 -9.72
N ILE A 176 -2.01 -8.42 -8.97
CA ILE A 176 -1.05 -9.53 -9.17
C ILE A 176 -1.34 -10.72 -8.27
N HIS A 177 -1.87 -10.48 -7.06
CA HIS A 177 -2.21 -11.55 -6.12
C HIS A 177 -3.40 -11.15 -5.26
N ASP A 178 -4.31 -12.10 -5.03
CA ASP A 178 -5.43 -11.97 -4.10
C ASP A 178 -5.49 -13.19 -3.18
N ARG A 179 -6.00 -12.96 -1.98
CA ARG A 179 -6.22 -14.00 -1.00
C ARG A 179 -7.40 -13.67 -0.12
N SER A 180 -8.39 -14.55 -0.07
CA SER A 180 -9.53 -14.50 0.85
C SER A 180 -9.39 -15.57 1.91
N ILE A 181 -9.72 -15.25 3.13
CA ILE A 181 -9.65 -16.14 4.29
C ILE A 181 -10.97 -16.02 5.05
N PHE A 182 -11.68 -17.14 5.18
CA PHE A 182 -12.77 -17.32 6.14
C PHE A 182 -12.37 -18.41 7.14
N GLU A 183 -12.57 -18.16 8.44
CA GLU A 183 -12.18 -19.07 9.53
C GLU A 183 -13.23 -18.99 10.64
N ASP A 184 -13.82 -20.13 10.95
CA ASP A 184 -14.80 -20.32 12.01
C ASP A 184 -14.45 -21.53 12.90
N ALA A 185 -15.39 -22.02 13.70
CA ALA A 185 -15.21 -23.18 14.56
C ALA A 185 -15.07 -24.50 13.78
N GLN A 186 -15.59 -24.57 12.54
CA GLN A 186 -15.52 -25.74 11.67
C GLN A 186 -14.23 -25.84 10.88
N GLY A 187 -13.48 -24.72 10.73
CA GLY A 187 -12.21 -24.75 10.05
C GLY A 187 -11.85 -23.44 9.33
N LYS A 188 -10.97 -23.59 8.35
CA LYS A 188 -10.42 -22.46 7.60
C LYS A 188 -10.50 -22.68 6.10
N ILE A 189 -11.15 -21.77 5.42
CA ILE A 189 -11.27 -21.72 3.96
C ILE A 189 -10.37 -20.62 3.42
N ILE A 190 -9.55 -20.98 2.42
CA ILE A 190 -8.67 -20.02 1.72
C ILE A 190 -8.99 -20.11 0.24
N VAL A 191 -9.28 -18.94 -0.35
CA VAL A 191 -9.46 -18.78 -1.79
C VAL A 191 -8.38 -17.82 -2.31
N THR A 192 -7.67 -18.23 -3.35
CA THR A 192 -6.64 -17.43 -4.02
C THR A 192 -6.91 -17.41 -5.52
N SER A 193 -6.39 -16.42 -6.20
CA SER A 193 -6.56 -16.27 -7.66
C SER A 193 -8.03 -16.26 -8.08
N ASN A 194 -8.83 -15.54 -7.32
CA ASN A 194 -10.26 -15.41 -7.56
C ASN A 194 -10.49 -14.60 -8.86
N LYS A 195 -11.06 -15.27 -9.87
CA LYS A 195 -11.31 -14.70 -11.21
C LYS A 195 -12.38 -13.61 -11.20
N ASP A 196 -13.18 -13.52 -10.16
CA ASP A 196 -14.23 -12.52 -10.00
C ASP A 196 -13.69 -11.15 -9.56
N PHE A 197 -12.45 -11.06 -9.09
CA PHE A 197 -11.82 -9.76 -8.89
C PHE A 197 -11.46 -9.07 -10.21
N ASN A 198 -11.66 -7.75 -10.26
CA ASN A 198 -11.12 -6.94 -11.33
C ASN A 198 -9.59 -6.96 -11.30
N LYS A 199 -8.98 -7.33 -12.41
CA LYS A 199 -7.53 -7.30 -12.57
C LYS A 199 -7.00 -5.88 -12.75
N LEU A 200 -7.78 -5.01 -13.39
CA LEU A 200 -7.42 -3.61 -13.61
C LEU A 200 -8.31 -2.74 -12.72
N LEU A 201 -7.68 -2.08 -11.75
CA LEU A 201 -8.31 -1.12 -10.86
C LEU A 201 -7.79 0.28 -11.18
N TYR A 202 -8.65 1.26 -11.06
CA TYR A 202 -8.26 2.65 -11.25
C TYR A 202 -9.02 3.56 -10.30
N GLY A 203 -8.38 4.66 -9.95
CA GLY A 203 -8.95 5.61 -9.02
C GLY A 203 -8.21 6.94 -8.99
N THR A 204 -8.75 7.85 -8.23
CA THR A 204 -8.16 9.17 -7.98
C THR A 204 -7.71 9.28 -6.54
N TYR A 205 -6.74 10.14 -6.28
CA TYR A 205 -6.27 10.39 -4.94
C TYR A 205 -5.81 11.84 -4.77
N ILE A 206 -5.74 12.24 -3.52
CA ILE A 206 -5.19 13.52 -3.10
C ILE A 206 -4.27 13.29 -1.91
N SER A 207 -3.18 14.04 -1.85
CA SER A 207 -2.34 14.16 -0.66
C SER A 207 -2.01 15.61 -0.39
N ALA A 208 -1.94 15.97 0.89
CA ALA A 208 -1.57 17.32 1.32
C ALA A 208 -0.78 17.25 2.63
N GLY A 209 0.27 18.06 2.76
CA GLY A 209 1.06 18.08 3.98
C GLY A 209 2.29 18.96 3.88
N TYR A 210 3.14 18.80 4.90
CA TYR A 210 4.37 19.56 5.05
C TYR A 210 5.56 18.62 5.16
N ASN A 211 6.64 18.94 4.44
CA ASN A 211 7.86 18.15 4.41
C ASN A 211 7.56 16.69 3.99
N THR A 212 8.00 15.71 4.76
CA THR A 212 7.87 14.28 4.45
C THR A 212 6.46 13.74 4.71
N ILE A 213 5.70 14.32 5.66
CA ILE A 213 4.43 13.74 6.15
C ILE A 213 3.24 14.41 5.47
N ASN A 214 2.36 13.60 4.89
CA ASN A 214 1.16 14.07 4.19
C ASN A 214 -0.04 13.22 4.55
N VAL A 215 -1.20 13.85 4.69
CA VAL A 215 -2.50 13.17 4.70
C VAL A 215 -2.80 12.70 3.30
N TYR A 216 -3.40 11.52 3.17
CA TYR A 216 -3.68 10.88 1.89
C TYR A 216 -5.08 10.31 1.87
N ALA A 217 -5.77 10.46 0.75
CA ALA A 217 -7.05 9.86 0.48
C ALA A 217 -7.12 9.34 -0.97
N TYR A 218 -7.50 8.08 -1.14
CA TYR A 218 -7.70 7.43 -2.44
C TYR A 218 -9.14 6.94 -2.57
N TYR A 219 -9.74 7.12 -3.73
CA TYR A 219 -11.06 6.62 -4.08
C TYR A 219 -11.01 5.81 -5.37
N GLY A 220 -11.40 4.52 -5.28
CA GLY A 220 -11.54 3.64 -6.43
C GLY A 220 -12.74 4.01 -7.28
N LEU A 221 -12.53 4.22 -8.57
CA LEU A 221 -13.58 4.60 -9.51
C LEU A 221 -14.35 3.40 -10.06
N ASN A 222 -13.68 2.24 -10.18
CA ASN A 222 -14.33 0.98 -10.56
C ASN A 222 -14.49 0.03 -9.38
N SER A 223 -15.34 -0.97 -9.55
CA SER A 223 -15.57 -2.01 -8.55
C SER A 223 -14.36 -2.91 -8.37
N LEU A 224 -14.13 -3.37 -7.13
CA LEU A 224 -13.15 -4.40 -6.81
C LEU A 224 -13.49 -5.76 -7.46
N PHE A 225 -14.78 -6.03 -7.68
CA PHE A 225 -15.28 -7.25 -8.30
C PHE A 225 -15.76 -7.00 -9.73
N LYS A 226 -15.47 -7.96 -10.60
CA LYS A 226 -15.91 -7.97 -12.00
C LYS A 226 -17.22 -8.72 -12.17
N SER A 227 -17.35 -9.88 -11.54
CA SER A 227 -18.43 -10.85 -11.81
C SER A 227 -19.06 -11.46 -10.57
N ALA A 228 -18.56 -11.16 -9.37
CA ALA A 228 -19.12 -11.64 -8.11
C ALA A 228 -20.56 -11.14 -7.91
N LYS A 229 -21.42 -12.06 -7.43
CA LYS A 229 -22.84 -11.78 -7.16
C LYS A 229 -23.25 -12.33 -5.80
N ILE A 230 -24.22 -11.68 -5.15
CA ILE A 230 -24.94 -12.15 -3.98
C ILE A 230 -26.42 -12.16 -4.38
N GLU A 231 -27.08 -13.32 -4.27
CA GLU A 231 -28.53 -13.48 -4.60
C GLU A 231 -28.90 -12.96 -6.00
N GLY A 232 -27.95 -13.06 -6.95
CA GLY A 232 -28.15 -12.59 -8.32
C GLY A 232 -27.70 -11.15 -8.57
N GLU A 233 -27.55 -10.32 -7.52
CA GLU A 233 -27.15 -8.93 -7.62
C GLU A 233 -25.61 -8.77 -7.65
N PRO A 234 -25.05 -7.90 -8.51
CA PRO A 234 -23.63 -7.72 -8.64
C PRO A 234 -23.03 -7.02 -7.42
N ILE A 235 -21.86 -7.47 -6.99
CA ILE A 235 -21.08 -6.81 -5.92
C ILE A 235 -20.31 -5.62 -6.49
N ALA A 236 -20.83 -4.41 -6.31
CA ALA A 236 -20.28 -3.17 -6.89
C ALA A 236 -19.37 -2.39 -5.91
N MET A 237 -18.72 -3.07 -4.96
CA MET A 237 -17.89 -2.45 -3.93
C MET A 237 -16.68 -1.75 -4.53
N LYS A 238 -16.40 -0.54 -4.01
CA LYS A 238 -15.22 0.26 -4.35
C LYS A 238 -14.38 0.53 -3.12
N SER A 239 -13.09 0.76 -3.30
CA SER A 239 -12.17 1.10 -2.21
C SER A 239 -12.19 2.60 -1.92
N LEU A 240 -12.15 2.96 -0.63
CA LEU A 240 -11.83 4.28 -0.11
C LEU A 240 -10.74 4.08 0.95
N ASN A 241 -9.53 4.58 0.68
CA ASN A 241 -8.38 4.40 1.55
C ASN A 241 -7.93 5.77 2.06
N ILE A 242 -7.90 5.96 3.37
CA ILE A 242 -7.52 7.23 4.02
C ILE A 242 -6.36 6.96 4.96
N GLY A 243 -5.34 7.80 4.96
CA GLY A 243 -4.19 7.59 5.82
C GLY A 243 -3.10 8.64 5.67
N ILE A 244 -1.88 8.19 5.82
CA ILE A 244 -0.67 9.02 5.77
C ILE A 244 0.26 8.47 4.69
N ILE A 245 0.88 9.37 3.94
CA ILE A 245 1.92 9.07 2.97
C ILE A 245 3.16 9.89 3.27
N PHE A 246 4.32 9.22 3.20
CA PHE A 246 5.64 9.82 3.39
C PHE A 246 6.31 9.92 2.04
N TYR A 247 6.77 11.12 1.68
CA TYR A 247 7.60 11.34 0.50
C TYR A 247 9.03 11.61 0.96
N ILE A 248 9.97 10.82 0.45
CA ILE A 248 11.39 10.87 0.76
C ILE A 248 12.14 11.15 -0.53
N LEU A 249 12.99 12.17 -0.50
CA LEU A 249 13.88 12.58 -1.59
C LEU A 249 15.14 11.73 -1.60
#